data_6e0552b23cded9b88b1b05ae1f42b047
#
_entry.id   6e0552b23cded9b88b1b05ae1f42b047
#
_cell.length_a   1.000
_cell.length_b   1.000
_cell.length_c   1.000
_cell.angle_alpha   90.00
_cell.angle_beta   90.00
_cell.angle_gamma   90.00
#
_symmetry.space_group_name_H-M   'P 1'
#
loop_
_entity.id
_entity.type
_entity.pdbx_description
1 polymer ?
#
loop_
_entity_poly.entity_id
_entity_poly.type
_entity_poly.pdbx_seq_one_letter_code
_entity_poly.pdbx_strand_id
1 'polypeptide(L)'
;MTENTILCVRWGDKYGREYVEKLKQQCETFCSVPFNFYCLTDKPSADYDLQLPTDWDKYEGKHSRYRNKQAPSNMWAYRKLYMFKITQRTPGRGGYNQSERDFKKIEGDKFLYLDLDVIIHQDLKYFFELEMTRPWIVRGWWNDMNECRKNYAAMKSTPINSSVIRWDRGQ
;
A
#
# COMPACT_ATOMS: atom_id res chain seq x y z
N MET A 1 -9.68 -13.55 -16.24
CA MET A 1 -8.88 -13.01 -15.12
C MET A 1 -9.08 -11.52 -15.11
N THR A 2 -9.31 -10.90 -13.96
CA THR A 2 -9.50 -9.46 -13.88
C THR A 2 -8.14 -8.76 -13.93
N GLU A 3 -8.05 -7.63 -14.65
CA GLU A 3 -6.83 -6.82 -14.67
C GLU A 3 -6.66 -5.97 -13.40
N ASN A 4 -7.74 -5.75 -12.64
CA ASN A 4 -7.79 -4.82 -11.52
C ASN A 4 -7.58 -5.55 -10.20
N THR A 5 -6.78 -4.95 -9.32
CA THR A 5 -6.52 -5.50 -7.98
C THR A 5 -6.51 -4.39 -6.95
N ILE A 6 -7.26 -4.57 -5.87
CA ILE A 6 -7.28 -3.68 -4.71
C ILE A 6 -6.45 -4.32 -3.59
N LEU A 7 -5.59 -3.53 -2.98
CA LEU A 7 -4.68 -3.95 -1.91
C LEU A 7 -4.89 -3.10 -0.66
N CYS A 8 -4.85 -3.74 0.50
CA CYS A 8 -4.71 -3.05 1.78
C CYS A 8 -3.63 -3.72 2.63
N VAL A 9 -3.20 -3.05 3.71
CA VAL A 9 -2.23 -3.57 4.67
C VAL A 9 -2.82 -3.49 6.06
N ARG A 10 -2.89 -4.62 6.77
CA ARG A 10 -3.22 -4.71 8.17
C ARG A 10 -2.04 -5.26 8.94
N TRP A 11 -1.59 -4.52 9.96
CA TRP A 11 -0.45 -4.93 10.76
C TRP A 11 -0.65 -4.61 12.24
N GLY A 12 -0.26 -5.55 13.11
CA GLY A 12 -0.39 -5.39 14.55
C GLY A 12 -1.85 -5.27 15.01
N ASP A 13 -2.07 -4.55 16.10
CA ASP A 13 -3.35 -4.53 16.80
C ASP A 13 -4.08 -3.18 16.73
N LYS A 14 -3.55 -2.21 15.96
CA LYS A 14 -4.19 -0.89 15.83
C LYS A 14 -5.57 -0.98 15.17
N TYR A 15 -5.68 -1.81 14.11
CA TYR A 15 -6.92 -2.05 13.39
C TYR A 15 -7.28 -3.53 13.52
N GLY A 16 -8.50 -3.82 13.98
CA GLY A 16 -9.05 -5.16 14.00
C GLY A 16 -9.39 -5.68 12.59
N ARG A 17 -9.78 -6.94 12.51
CA ARG A 17 -10.18 -7.59 11.27
C ARG A 17 -11.37 -6.89 10.60
N GLU A 18 -12.27 -6.37 11.39
CA GLU A 18 -13.48 -5.67 10.98
C GLU A 18 -13.20 -4.47 10.06
N TYR A 19 -12.04 -3.84 10.16
CA TYR A 19 -11.64 -2.76 9.25
C TYR A 19 -11.36 -3.28 7.84
N VAL A 20 -10.72 -4.43 7.73
CA VAL A 20 -10.47 -5.07 6.42
C VAL A 20 -11.77 -5.50 5.77
N GLU A 21 -12.67 -6.10 6.56
CA GLU A 21 -13.99 -6.55 6.08
C GLU A 21 -14.86 -5.38 5.63
N LYS A 22 -14.89 -4.30 6.40
CA LYS A 22 -15.58 -3.08 6.02
C LYS A 22 -15.02 -2.45 4.75
N LEU A 23 -13.70 -2.38 4.63
CA LEU A 23 -13.06 -1.85 3.42
C LEU A 23 -13.41 -2.73 2.22
N LYS A 24 -13.30 -4.06 2.34
CA LYS A 24 -13.66 -5.00 1.29
C LYS A 24 -15.12 -4.82 0.86
N GLN A 25 -16.04 -4.74 1.82
CA GLN A 25 -17.46 -4.51 1.54
C GLN A 25 -17.71 -3.17 0.82
N GLN A 26 -17.00 -2.10 1.21
CA GLN A 26 -17.08 -0.82 0.50
C GLN A 26 -16.57 -0.96 -0.95
N CYS A 27 -15.44 -1.67 -1.17
CA CYS A 27 -14.94 -1.93 -2.51
C CYS A 27 -15.96 -2.70 -3.36
N GLU A 28 -16.59 -3.73 -2.81
CA GLU A 28 -17.65 -4.49 -3.49
C GLU A 28 -18.88 -3.65 -3.80
N THR A 29 -19.21 -2.67 -2.95
CA THR A 29 -20.36 -1.77 -3.15
C THR A 29 -20.06 -0.68 -4.18
N PHE A 30 -18.84 -0.14 -4.17
CA PHE A 30 -18.48 1.07 -4.93
C PHE A 30 -17.48 0.81 -6.06
N CYS A 31 -17.29 -0.42 -6.51
CA CYS A 31 -16.49 -0.71 -7.69
C CYS A 31 -17.33 -1.45 -8.72
N SER A 32 -17.68 -0.75 -9.80
CA SER A 32 -18.53 -1.31 -10.87
C SER A 32 -17.77 -2.22 -11.85
N VAL A 33 -16.46 -2.35 -11.74
CA VAL A 33 -15.62 -3.24 -12.56
C VAL A 33 -15.11 -4.42 -11.74
N PRO A 34 -14.92 -5.59 -12.35
CA PRO A 34 -14.35 -6.74 -11.64
C PRO A 34 -12.96 -6.43 -11.08
N PHE A 35 -12.69 -6.90 -9.86
CA PHE A 35 -11.39 -6.76 -9.20
C PHE A 35 -11.07 -7.95 -8.30
N ASN A 36 -9.79 -8.18 -8.05
CA ASN A 36 -9.29 -9.04 -6.99
C ASN A 36 -9.04 -8.18 -5.74
N PHE A 37 -9.25 -8.74 -4.55
CA PHE A 37 -8.96 -8.06 -3.29
C PHE A 37 -7.94 -8.85 -2.48
N TYR A 38 -6.88 -8.17 -2.01
CA TYR A 38 -5.88 -8.78 -1.13
C TYR A 38 -5.54 -7.89 0.06
N CYS A 39 -5.38 -8.52 1.22
CA CYS A 39 -4.91 -7.88 2.45
C CYS A 39 -3.53 -8.45 2.82
N LEU A 40 -2.51 -7.59 2.81
CA LEU A 40 -1.21 -7.96 3.36
C LEU A 40 -1.25 -7.83 4.88
N THR A 41 -0.96 -8.92 5.60
CA THR A 41 -1.10 -8.95 7.05
C THR A 41 -0.07 -9.86 7.73
N ASP A 42 0.25 -9.56 8.98
CA ASP A 42 1.05 -10.41 9.86
C ASP A 42 0.25 -11.58 10.43
N LYS A 43 -1.09 -11.51 10.36
CA LYS A 43 -2.02 -12.50 10.93
C LYS A 43 -3.06 -12.91 9.88
N PRO A 44 -2.68 -13.71 8.85
CA PRO A 44 -3.61 -14.14 7.82
C PRO A 44 -4.69 -15.05 8.40
N SER A 45 -5.94 -14.83 8.00
CA SER A 45 -7.10 -15.57 8.49
C SER A 45 -8.23 -15.73 7.45
N ALA A 46 -8.06 -15.20 6.24
CA ALA A 46 -9.01 -15.32 5.13
C ALA A 46 -8.29 -15.63 3.81
N ASP A 47 -9.02 -16.07 2.81
CA ASP A 47 -8.50 -16.52 1.50
C ASP A 47 -7.79 -15.39 0.75
N TYR A 48 -8.20 -14.16 0.97
CA TYR A 48 -7.62 -12.97 0.38
C TYR A 48 -6.45 -12.37 1.19
N ASP A 49 -6.03 -13.03 2.28
CA ASP A 49 -4.89 -12.58 3.06
C ASP A 49 -3.57 -13.11 2.48
N LEU A 50 -2.59 -12.22 2.41
CA LEU A 50 -1.22 -12.52 2.06
C LEU A 50 -0.31 -12.24 3.26
N GLN A 51 0.57 -13.19 3.57
CA GLN A 51 1.48 -13.08 4.69
C GLN A 51 2.50 -11.96 4.45
N LEU A 52 2.55 -10.96 5.33
CA LEU A 52 3.67 -10.03 5.39
C LEU A 52 4.90 -10.74 5.98
N PRO A 53 6.08 -10.60 5.38
CA PRO A 53 7.31 -11.16 5.94
C PRO A 53 7.62 -10.57 7.31
N THR A 54 7.98 -11.42 8.26
CA THR A 54 8.33 -11.01 9.63
C THR A 54 9.64 -10.24 9.72
N ASP A 55 10.56 -10.46 8.78
CA ASP A 55 11.84 -9.78 8.68
C ASP A 55 11.72 -8.35 8.12
N TRP A 56 10.58 -8.03 7.49
CA TRP A 56 10.30 -6.67 7.03
C TRP A 56 10.19 -5.65 8.17
N ASP A 57 9.99 -6.11 9.39
CA ASP A 57 10.04 -5.31 10.62
C ASP A 57 11.44 -4.86 10.99
N LYS A 58 12.42 -5.66 10.61
CA LYS A 58 13.84 -5.43 10.89
C LYS A 58 14.47 -4.50 9.86
N TYR A 59 13.69 -3.55 9.32
CA TYR A 59 14.29 -2.50 8.55
C TYR A 59 15.18 -1.66 9.48
N GLU A 60 16.35 -2.18 9.74
CA GLU A 60 17.50 -1.45 10.25
C GLU A 60 17.97 -0.46 9.18
N GLY A 61 17.03 0.37 8.72
CA GLY A 61 17.36 1.45 7.83
C GLY A 61 18.41 2.29 8.52
N LYS A 62 19.64 2.19 8.04
CA LYS A 62 20.73 3.13 8.34
C LYS A 62 20.38 4.52 7.81
N HIS A 63 19.20 5.00 8.14
CA HIS A 63 18.86 6.38 7.94
C HIS A 63 19.76 7.18 8.87
N SER A 64 20.74 7.86 8.33
CA SER A 64 21.78 8.60 9.06
C SER A 64 21.21 9.57 10.12
N ARG A 65 19.95 9.94 10.01
CA ARG A 65 19.23 10.79 10.98
C ARG A 65 18.75 10.04 12.24
N TYR A 66 18.68 8.71 12.22
CA TYR A 66 18.13 7.91 13.34
C TYR A 66 19.15 6.95 13.95
N ARG A 67 20.45 7.13 13.67
CA ARG A 67 21.54 6.22 14.13
C ARG A 67 21.55 5.92 15.63
N ASN A 68 20.91 6.74 16.45
CA ASN A 68 20.93 6.62 17.92
C ASN A 68 19.56 6.72 18.58
N LYS A 69 18.44 6.62 17.81
CA LYS A 69 17.10 6.66 18.39
C LYS A 69 16.34 5.41 17.95
N GLN A 70 15.64 4.79 18.88
CA GLN A 70 14.66 3.77 18.56
C GLN A 70 13.80 4.27 17.41
N ALA A 71 13.68 3.46 16.35
CA ALA A 71 12.84 3.80 15.21
C ALA A 71 11.44 4.17 15.72
N PRO A 72 10.93 5.36 15.39
CA PRO A 72 9.63 5.76 15.91
C PRO A 72 8.59 4.74 15.48
N SER A 73 7.61 4.47 16.34
CA SER A 73 6.51 3.52 16.12
C SER A 73 5.74 3.72 14.81
N ASN A 74 5.86 4.90 14.18
CA ASN A 74 5.25 5.24 12.90
C ASN A 74 5.99 4.72 11.65
N MET A 75 7.15 4.05 11.80
CA MET A 75 7.81 3.37 10.68
C MET A 75 6.96 2.23 10.08
N TRP A 76 5.88 1.88 10.70
CA TRP A 76 4.91 0.92 10.17
C TRP A 76 4.36 1.29 8.79
N ALA A 77 4.38 2.57 8.44
CA ALA A 77 4.01 3.02 7.09
C ALA A 77 4.89 2.42 5.98
N TYR A 78 6.14 2.06 6.26
CA TYR A 78 7.04 1.43 5.29
C TYR A 78 6.63 0.00 4.90
N ARG A 79 5.80 -0.67 5.69
CA ARG A 79 5.26 -1.99 5.36
C ARG A 79 4.41 -1.98 4.10
N LYS A 80 3.81 -0.85 3.77
CA LYS A 80 3.11 -0.63 2.50
C LYS A 80 4.03 -0.83 1.29
N LEU A 81 5.32 -0.54 1.41
CA LEU A 81 6.28 -0.68 0.32
C LEU A 81 6.43 -2.13 -0.15
N TYR A 82 6.12 -3.11 0.69
CA TYR A 82 6.15 -4.52 0.30
C TYR A 82 5.20 -4.81 -0.86
N MET A 83 4.06 -4.13 -0.96
CA MET A 83 3.11 -4.30 -2.05
C MET A 83 3.74 -3.99 -3.42
N PHE A 84 4.62 -2.98 -3.52
CA PHE A 84 5.31 -2.68 -4.77
C PHE A 84 6.27 -3.82 -5.16
N LYS A 85 6.95 -4.41 -4.17
CA LYS A 85 7.84 -5.54 -4.42
C LYS A 85 7.10 -6.75 -4.99
N ILE A 86 5.94 -7.10 -4.43
CA ILE A 86 5.18 -8.28 -4.84
C ILE A 86 4.37 -8.08 -6.12
N THR A 87 4.21 -6.84 -6.59
CA THR A 87 3.50 -6.51 -7.84
C THR A 87 4.42 -6.24 -9.03
N GLN A 88 5.75 -6.31 -8.87
CA GLN A 88 6.69 -6.16 -9.97
C GLN A 88 6.70 -7.41 -10.88
N ARG A 89 6.92 -7.23 -12.19
CA ARG A 89 7.02 -8.35 -13.15
C ARG A 89 8.27 -9.19 -12.98
N THR A 90 9.35 -8.59 -12.50
CA THR A 90 10.62 -9.25 -12.33
C THR A 90 10.95 -9.34 -10.84
N PRO A 91 11.24 -10.52 -10.30
CA PRO A 91 11.81 -10.63 -8.95
C PRO A 91 13.09 -9.80 -8.92
N GLY A 92 13.13 -8.81 -8.06
CA GLY A 92 14.35 -8.02 -7.88
C GLY A 92 15.52 -8.96 -7.55
N ARG A 93 16.75 -8.60 -7.96
CA ARG A 93 17.99 -9.39 -7.75
C ARG A 93 18.35 -9.73 -6.29
N GLY A 94 17.51 -9.42 -5.33
CA GLY A 94 17.67 -9.80 -3.93
C GLY A 94 16.83 -11.03 -3.62
N GLY A 95 17.44 -12.20 -3.66
CA GLY A 95 16.80 -13.50 -3.49
C GLY A 95 16.06 -13.68 -2.16
N TYR A 96 14.78 -13.39 -2.17
CA TYR A 96 13.86 -13.80 -1.12
C TYR A 96 12.83 -14.76 -1.73
N ASN A 97 13.01 -16.03 -1.50
CA ASN A 97 12.14 -17.11 -1.99
C ASN A 97 10.65 -16.91 -1.64
N GLN A 98 10.35 -16.17 -0.57
CA GLN A 98 8.97 -15.89 -0.16
C GLN A 98 8.30 -14.86 -1.08
N SER A 99 9.02 -13.82 -1.53
CA SER A 99 8.46 -12.80 -2.43
C SER A 99 8.08 -13.35 -3.80
N GLU A 100 8.76 -14.41 -4.28
CA GLU A 100 8.41 -15.07 -5.54
C GLU A 100 7.11 -15.86 -5.44
N ARG A 101 6.85 -16.48 -4.27
CA ARG A 101 5.59 -17.21 -4.02
C ARG A 101 4.41 -16.24 -3.93
N ASP A 102 4.59 -15.12 -3.26
CA ASP A 102 3.54 -14.10 -3.09
C ASP A 102 3.26 -13.39 -4.42
N PHE A 103 4.30 -13.13 -5.22
CA PHE A 103 4.15 -12.57 -6.56
C PHE A 103 3.24 -13.41 -7.47
N LYS A 104 3.34 -14.74 -7.39
CA LYS A 104 2.51 -15.66 -8.18
C LYS A 104 1.05 -15.67 -7.74
N LYS A 105 0.75 -15.21 -6.53
CA LYS A 105 -0.61 -15.19 -5.98
C LYS A 105 -1.38 -13.92 -6.34
N ILE A 106 -0.67 -12.82 -6.61
CA ILE A 106 -1.32 -11.54 -6.93
C ILE A 106 -1.56 -11.46 -8.43
N GLU A 107 -2.81 -11.55 -8.81
CA GLU A 107 -3.28 -11.39 -10.16
C GLU A 107 -3.49 -9.91 -10.51
N GLY A 108 -3.58 -9.62 -11.81
CA GLY A 108 -3.88 -8.30 -12.34
C GLY A 108 -2.65 -7.48 -12.69
N ASP A 109 -2.87 -6.44 -13.47
CA ASP A 109 -1.86 -5.49 -13.96
C ASP A 109 -2.09 -4.07 -13.45
N LYS A 110 -3.27 -3.78 -12.91
CA LYS A 110 -3.68 -2.48 -12.39
C LYS A 110 -3.94 -2.59 -10.89
N PHE A 111 -3.21 -1.85 -10.09
CA PHE A 111 -3.25 -1.93 -8.62
C PHE A 111 -3.75 -0.64 -8.00
N LEU A 112 -4.65 -0.77 -7.03
CA LEU A 112 -5.14 0.31 -6.18
C LEU A 112 -4.91 -0.07 -4.72
N TYR A 113 -4.09 0.69 -4.01
CA TYR A 113 -3.92 0.56 -2.57
C TYR A 113 -4.84 1.52 -1.83
N LEU A 114 -5.48 1.04 -0.78
CA LEU A 114 -6.31 1.81 0.13
C LEU A 114 -5.90 1.55 1.58
N ASP A 115 -5.76 2.61 2.39
CA ASP A 115 -5.63 2.48 3.85
C ASP A 115 -6.94 1.96 4.45
N LEU A 116 -6.86 1.28 5.59
CA LEU A 116 -8.01 0.64 6.25
C LEU A 116 -9.06 1.64 6.77
N ASP A 117 -8.69 2.89 6.94
CA ASP A 117 -9.55 3.97 7.43
C ASP A 117 -10.08 4.90 6.31
N VAL A 118 -9.90 4.50 5.06
CA VAL A 118 -10.49 5.18 3.91
C VAL A 118 -12.00 4.90 3.86
N ILE A 119 -12.78 5.95 3.58
CA ILE A 119 -14.22 5.86 3.31
C ILE A 119 -14.44 6.05 1.81
N ILE A 120 -15.10 5.08 1.18
CA ILE A 120 -15.40 5.09 -0.25
C ILE A 120 -16.83 5.58 -0.46
N HIS A 121 -17.00 6.60 -1.30
CA HIS A 121 -18.31 7.18 -1.59
C HIS A 121 -18.57 7.39 -3.10
N GLN A 122 -17.63 6.96 -3.95
CA GLN A 122 -17.73 7.03 -5.40
C GLN A 122 -17.16 5.77 -6.03
N ASP A 123 -17.50 5.54 -7.30
CA ASP A 123 -17.06 4.36 -8.04
C ASP A 123 -15.54 4.32 -8.21
N LEU A 124 -14.93 3.25 -7.74
CA LEU A 124 -13.48 3.03 -7.84
C LEU A 124 -12.99 2.74 -9.26
N LYS A 125 -13.88 2.44 -10.21
CA LYS A 125 -13.52 2.19 -11.62
C LYS A 125 -12.67 3.32 -12.19
N TYR A 126 -12.92 4.57 -11.80
CA TYR A 126 -12.18 5.73 -12.28
C TYR A 126 -10.67 5.63 -12.03
N PHE A 127 -10.24 4.99 -10.95
CA PHE A 127 -8.83 4.75 -10.70
C PHE A 127 -8.23 3.76 -11.71
N PHE A 128 -8.99 2.76 -12.13
CA PHE A 128 -8.54 1.75 -13.08
C PHE A 128 -8.60 2.21 -14.53
N GLU A 129 -9.37 3.24 -14.83
CA GLU A 129 -9.47 3.88 -16.14
C GLU A 129 -8.38 4.95 -16.39
N LEU A 130 -7.63 5.35 -15.33
CA LEU A 130 -6.54 6.29 -15.50
C LEU A 130 -5.44 5.72 -16.38
N GLU A 131 -5.04 6.48 -17.40
CA GLU A 131 -3.82 6.19 -18.18
C GLU A 131 -2.59 6.56 -17.35
N MET A 132 -1.74 5.56 -17.08
CA MET A 132 -0.64 5.68 -16.13
C MET A 132 0.71 5.65 -16.84
N THR A 133 1.51 6.69 -16.65
CA THR A 133 2.96 6.69 -17.02
C THR A 133 3.87 6.52 -15.82
N ARG A 134 3.32 6.69 -14.60
CA ARG A 134 4.02 6.59 -13.32
C ARG A 134 2.99 6.36 -12.21
N PRO A 135 3.39 5.84 -11.05
CA PRO A 135 2.49 5.70 -9.90
C PRO A 135 1.82 7.02 -9.54
N TRP A 136 0.54 6.95 -9.23
CA TRP A 136 -0.27 8.08 -8.78
C TRP A 136 -0.51 7.98 -7.27
N ILE A 137 -0.40 9.09 -6.57
CA ILE A 137 -0.60 9.19 -5.12
C ILE A 137 -1.39 10.45 -4.80
N VAL A 138 -2.25 10.38 -3.79
CA VAL A 138 -3.04 11.54 -3.36
C VAL A 138 -2.13 12.67 -2.87
N ARG A 139 -2.41 13.86 -3.35
CA ARG A 139 -1.80 15.07 -2.82
C ARG A 139 -2.39 15.39 -1.43
N GLY A 140 -1.55 15.77 -0.50
CA GLY A 140 -1.96 16.31 0.79
C GLY A 140 -2.51 17.73 0.64
N TRP A 141 -3.75 17.84 0.13
CA TRP A 141 -4.41 19.11 -0.22
C TRP A 141 -4.60 20.04 0.98
N TRP A 142 -4.58 19.51 2.19
CA TRP A 142 -4.63 20.28 3.44
C TRP A 142 -3.29 20.94 3.81
N ASN A 143 -2.22 20.62 3.11
CA ASN A 143 -0.91 21.24 3.31
C ASN A 143 -0.68 22.33 2.25
N ASP A 144 -0.28 23.52 2.68
CA ASP A 144 0.22 24.55 1.76
C ASP A 144 1.51 24.04 1.09
N MET A 145 1.51 24.00 -0.24
CA MET A 145 2.66 23.52 -1.02
C MET A 145 3.90 24.41 -0.83
N ASN A 146 3.73 25.70 -0.55
CA ASN A 146 4.86 26.57 -0.28
C ASN A 146 5.48 26.26 1.08
N GLU A 147 4.63 25.98 2.08
CA GLU A 147 5.09 25.53 3.38
C GLU A 147 5.72 24.14 3.33
N CYS A 148 5.18 23.22 2.52
CA CYS A 148 5.80 21.92 2.28
C CYS A 148 7.19 22.05 1.68
N ARG A 149 7.39 22.92 0.69
CA ARG A 149 8.69 23.17 0.07
C ARG A 149 9.70 23.77 1.04
N LYS A 150 9.28 24.74 1.86
CA LYS A 150 10.13 25.38 2.88
C LYS A 150 10.52 24.42 4.01
N ASN A 151 9.60 23.55 4.42
CA ASN A 151 9.73 22.70 5.60
C ASN A 151 10.07 21.25 5.28
N TYR A 152 10.27 20.88 4.01
CA TYR A 152 10.56 19.51 3.59
C TYR A 152 11.78 18.94 4.31
N ALA A 153 12.84 19.73 4.46
CA ALA A 153 14.05 19.32 5.19
C ALA A 153 13.79 19.06 6.68
N ALA A 154 12.78 19.70 7.27
CA ALA A 154 12.38 19.52 8.65
C ALA A 154 11.36 18.40 8.87
N MET A 155 10.87 17.77 7.80
CA MET A 155 9.82 16.71 7.82
C MET A 155 8.55 17.13 8.59
N LYS A 156 8.25 18.41 8.67
CA LYS A 156 7.09 18.92 9.42
C LYS A 156 5.79 18.83 8.63
N SER A 157 5.87 18.73 7.31
CA SER A 157 4.71 18.51 6.44
C SER A 157 5.12 17.70 5.21
N THR A 158 4.21 16.89 4.69
CA THR A 158 4.41 16.13 3.45
C THR A 158 3.42 16.60 2.39
N PRO A 159 3.84 16.78 1.12
CA PRO A 159 2.95 17.18 0.05
C PRO A 159 2.05 16.04 -0.44
N ILE A 160 2.26 14.84 0.05
CA ILE A 160 1.55 13.63 -0.37
C ILE A 160 0.91 12.91 0.80
N ASN A 161 -0.16 12.19 0.51
CA ASN A 161 -0.80 11.25 1.42
C ASN A 161 -0.82 9.86 0.79
N SER A 162 -0.30 8.87 1.49
CA SER A 162 -0.19 7.49 1.02
C SER A 162 -1.43 6.63 1.30
N SER A 163 -2.56 7.22 1.66
CA SER A 163 -3.78 6.46 1.96
C SER A 163 -4.44 5.86 0.71
N VAL A 164 -4.17 6.46 -0.46
CA VAL A 164 -4.62 5.95 -1.76
C VAL A 164 -3.45 6.04 -2.74
N ILE A 165 -3.09 4.91 -3.33
CA ILE A 165 -2.00 4.81 -4.31
C ILE A 165 -2.47 3.94 -5.47
N ARG A 166 -2.24 4.40 -6.71
CA ARG A 166 -2.56 3.68 -7.95
C ARG A 166 -1.29 3.50 -8.79
N TRP A 167 -1.03 2.28 -9.27
CA TRP A 167 0.09 1.98 -10.17
C TRP A 167 -0.24 0.81 -11.08
N ASP A 168 0.51 0.70 -12.18
CA ASP A 168 0.47 -0.45 -13.08
C ASP A 168 1.65 -1.39 -12.80
N ARG A 169 1.50 -2.65 -13.18
CA ARG A 169 2.54 -3.65 -13.01
C ARG A 169 3.82 -3.24 -13.75
N GLY A 170 4.92 -3.19 -13.03
CA GLY A 170 6.24 -2.85 -13.58
C GLY A 170 6.58 -1.35 -13.54
N GLN A 171 5.77 -0.53 -12.86
CA GLN A 171 6.07 0.87 -12.56
C GLN A 171 6.85 1.03 -11.26
#